data_f1bc3c47f54ffd41db64e51b49ff2013
#
_entry.id   f1bc3c47f54ffd41db64e51b49ff2013
#
_cell.length_a   1.000
_cell.length_b   1.000
_cell.length_c   1.000
_cell.angle_alpha   90.00
_cell.angle_beta   90.00
_cell.angle_gamma   90.00
#
_symmetry.space_group_name_H-M   'P 1'
#
loop_
_entity.id
_entity.type
_entity.pdbx_description
1 polymer ?
#
loop_
_entity_poly.entity_id
_entity_poly.type
_entity_poly.pdbx_seq_one_letter_code
_entity_poly.pdbx_strand_id
1 'polypeptide(L)'
;MKAVLFDLDGTLLDTLQDLTDATNHTLRHFGSPEKTAAQMRYIIGSGAYFQLQEALGENLAKVDIQQVYAFYRAYYDVHSTDKTAPYPGVVEAVNALAKKYPVGIVSNKPHAVVAELCARFFPGVYALGEQAQLRPRKPEPDMIRKALEDLGADSCVYVGDTQIDVQTARNVNAPCLCVLWGFRDRDQLEAVGAEHFCETAADLAAAVEKLMKG
;
A
#
# COMPACT_ATOMS: atom_id res chain seq x y z
N MET A 1 18.73 -5.00 -14.60
CA MET A 1 17.43 -5.64 -14.97
C MET A 1 16.30 -4.83 -14.34
N LYS A 2 15.17 -4.64 -15.04
CA LYS A 2 14.04 -3.81 -14.55
C LYS A 2 13.03 -4.69 -13.81
N ALA A 3 12.60 -4.29 -12.59
CA ALA A 3 11.60 -5.00 -11.79
C ALA A 3 10.21 -4.35 -11.91
N VAL A 4 9.18 -5.05 -11.43
CA VAL A 4 7.85 -4.48 -11.19
C VAL A 4 7.61 -4.47 -9.69
N LEU A 5 7.38 -3.29 -9.12
CA LEU A 5 7.10 -3.14 -7.70
C LEU A 5 5.68 -2.61 -7.50
N PHE A 6 4.95 -3.22 -6.58
CA PHE A 6 3.57 -2.89 -6.26
C PHE A 6 3.44 -2.36 -4.84
N ASP A 7 2.55 -1.39 -4.62
CA ASP A 7 1.94 -1.23 -3.31
C ASP A 7 0.95 -2.37 -3.03
N LEU A 8 0.46 -2.47 -1.81
CA LEU A 8 -0.44 -3.53 -1.36
C LEU A 8 -1.88 -3.03 -1.17
N ASP A 9 -2.07 -2.13 -0.19
CA ASP A 9 -3.39 -1.65 0.24
C ASP A 9 -4.00 -0.72 -0.81
N GLY A 10 -5.17 -1.07 -1.37
CA GLY A 10 -5.81 -0.32 -2.45
C GLY A 10 -5.26 -0.61 -3.85
N THR A 11 -4.11 -1.23 -3.96
CA THR A 11 -3.48 -1.60 -5.24
C THR A 11 -3.72 -3.06 -5.59
N LEU A 12 -3.25 -3.97 -4.76
CA LEU A 12 -3.40 -5.42 -4.95
C LEU A 12 -4.53 -6.01 -4.10
N LEU A 13 -4.73 -5.49 -2.89
CA LEU A 13 -5.74 -5.95 -1.95
C LEU A 13 -6.73 -4.83 -1.61
N ASP A 14 -8.02 -5.17 -1.61
CA ASP A 14 -9.05 -4.37 -0.97
C ASP A 14 -9.00 -4.62 0.54
N THR A 15 -8.34 -3.72 1.25
CA THR A 15 -8.14 -3.76 2.69
C THR A 15 -8.98 -2.72 3.42
N LEU A 16 -9.79 -1.94 2.69
CA LEU A 16 -10.49 -0.77 3.22
C LEU A 16 -11.35 -1.10 4.44
N GLN A 17 -12.10 -2.20 4.38
CA GLN A 17 -13.03 -2.51 5.44
C GLN A 17 -12.34 -2.97 6.72
N ASP A 18 -11.32 -3.84 6.64
CA ASP A 18 -10.58 -4.29 7.82
C ASP A 18 -9.81 -3.15 8.48
N LEU A 19 -9.21 -2.26 7.68
CA LEU A 19 -8.56 -1.05 8.19
C LEU A 19 -9.57 -0.10 8.85
N THR A 20 -10.77 0.06 8.28
CA THR A 20 -11.83 0.88 8.84
C THR A 20 -12.32 0.30 10.17
N ASP A 21 -12.58 -1.00 10.22
CA ASP A 21 -13.08 -1.68 11.41
C ASP A 21 -12.08 -1.62 12.58
N ALA A 22 -10.80 -1.86 12.29
CA ALA A 22 -9.73 -1.78 13.28
C ALA A 22 -9.53 -0.34 13.81
N THR A 23 -9.57 0.64 12.90
CA THR A 23 -9.49 2.05 13.29
C THR A 23 -10.68 2.43 14.16
N ASN A 24 -11.90 2.07 13.79
CA ASN A 24 -13.10 2.39 14.54
C ASN A 24 -13.17 1.65 15.87
N HIS A 25 -12.72 0.39 15.94
CA HIS A 25 -12.55 -0.33 17.20
C HIS A 25 -11.65 0.46 18.17
N THR A 26 -10.55 0.99 17.65
CA THR A 26 -9.60 1.80 18.42
C THR A 26 -10.20 3.15 18.82
N LEU A 27 -10.80 3.88 17.88
CA LEU A 27 -11.42 5.19 18.15
C LEU A 27 -12.50 5.10 19.25
N ARG A 28 -13.35 4.07 19.20
CA ARG A 28 -14.37 3.82 20.25
C ARG A 28 -13.73 3.63 21.61
N HIS A 29 -12.67 2.83 21.72
CA HIS A 29 -11.99 2.59 22.99
C HIS A 29 -11.42 3.88 23.60
N PHE A 30 -10.89 4.78 22.76
CA PHE A 30 -10.33 6.07 23.22
C PHE A 30 -11.34 7.22 23.19
N GLY A 31 -12.64 6.95 23.08
CA GLY A 31 -13.71 7.94 23.16
C GLY A 31 -13.73 8.95 22.00
N SER A 32 -13.22 8.54 20.82
CA SER A 32 -13.17 9.37 19.62
C SER A 32 -14.25 8.97 18.62
N PRO A 33 -14.78 9.91 17.81
CA PRO A 33 -15.77 9.61 16.78
C PRO A 33 -15.25 8.64 15.72
N GLU A 34 -16.08 7.70 15.32
CA GLU A 34 -15.79 6.75 14.24
C GLU A 34 -15.67 7.45 12.88
N LYS A 35 -14.98 6.79 11.95
CA LYS A 35 -14.83 7.22 10.57
C LYS A 35 -15.63 6.31 9.63
N THR A 36 -16.24 6.88 8.62
CA THR A 36 -16.83 6.11 7.53
C THR A 36 -15.73 5.53 6.63
N ALA A 37 -16.03 4.47 5.88
CA ALA A 37 -15.10 3.93 4.87
C ALA A 37 -14.69 5.00 3.85
N ALA A 38 -15.61 5.89 3.46
CA ALA A 38 -15.30 7.00 2.56
C ALA A 38 -14.26 7.97 3.14
N GLN A 39 -14.31 8.26 4.45
CA GLN A 39 -13.30 9.07 5.12
C GLN A 39 -11.98 8.31 5.23
N MET A 40 -12.03 7.01 5.53
CA MET A 40 -10.84 6.18 5.66
C MET A 40 -10.05 6.06 4.37
N ARG A 41 -10.70 6.05 3.19
CA ARG A 41 -10.02 6.08 1.89
C ARG A 41 -8.99 7.20 1.77
N TYR A 42 -9.24 8.36 2.36
CA TYR A 42 -8.34 9.52 2.32
C TYR A 42 -7.23 9.46 3.37
N ILE A 43 -7.46 8.76 4.46
CA ILE A 43 -6.53 8.64 5.59
C ILE A 43 -5.46 7.55 5.33
N ILE A 44 -5.84 6.47 4.64
CA ILE A 44 -4.96 5.32 4.36
C ILE A 44 -3.85 5.69 3.35
N GLY A 45 -2.65 5.11 3.55
CA GLY A 45 -1.48 5.23 2.65
C GLY A 45 -0.17 5.52 3.38
N SER A 46 -0.21 6.33 4.45
CA SER A 46 0.99 6.76 5.19
C SER A 46 1.42 5.80 6.31
N GLY A 47 0.83 4.60 6.39
CA GLY A 47 1.08 3.63 7.46
C GLY A 47 0.22 3.86 8.71
N ALA A 48 0.07 2.80 9.50
CA ALA A 48 -0.93 2.73 10.58
C ALA A 48 -0.78 3.81 11.66
N TYR A 49 0.46 4.17 12.00
CA TYR A 49 0.71 5.21 13.01
C TYR A 49 0.13 6.57 12.62
N PHE A 50 0.36 7.00 11.37
CA PHE A 50 -0.14 8.27 10.85
C PHE A 50 -1.62 8.22 10.52
N GLN A 51 -2.11 7.07 10.07
CA GLN A 51 -3.54 6.80 9.91
C GLN A 51 -4.30 7.05 11.22
N LEU A 52 -3.78 6.58 12.34
CA LEU A 52 -4.40 6.79 13.66
C LEU A 52 -4.32 8.26 14.11
N GLN A 53 -3.21 8.95 13.88
CA GLN A 53 -3.09 10.38 14.18
C GLN A 53 -4.13 11.19 13.41
N GLU A 54 -4.29 10.94 12.12
CA GLU A 54 -5.25 11.63 11.28
C GLU A 54 -6.70 11.26 11.64
N ALA A 55 -6.96 9.99 11.94
CA ALA A 55 -8.28 9.54 12.37
C ALA A 55 -8.71 10.15 13.72
N LEU A 56 -7.79 10.33 14.66
CA LEU A 56 -8.04 10.99 15.94
C LEU A 56 -8.31 12.49 15.78
N GLY A 57 -7.64 13.16 14.82
CA GLY A 57 -7.78 14.60 14.62
C GLY A 57 -7.51 15.40 15.91
N GLU A 58 -8.42 16.25 16.30
CA GLU A 58 -8.29 17.08 17.51
C GLU A 58 -8.20 16.25 18.83
N ASN A 59 -8.69 15.01 18.83
CA ASN A 59 -8.60 14.14 19.99
C ASN A 59 -7.19 13.56 20.20
N LEU A 60 -6.29 13.68 19.24
CA LEU A 60 -4.89 13.27 19.37
C LEU A 60 -4.20 13.91 20.59
N ALA A 61 -4.52 15.18 20.89
CA ALA A 61 -3.96 15.88 22.06
C ALA A 61 -4.42 15.34 23.42
N LYS A 62 -5.44 14.46 23.45
CA LYS A 62 -6.05 13.91 24.67
C LYS A 62 -5.57 12.50 25.00
N VAL A 63 -4.78 11.89 24.13
CA VAL A 63 -4.38 10.48 24.23
C VAL A 63 -2.88 10.29 24.02
N ASP A 64 -2.33 9.22 24.55
CA ASP A 64 -0.98 8.77 24.21
C ASP A 64 -1.05 7.93 22.94
N ILE A 65 -0.53 8.45 21.84
CA ILE A 65 -0.55 7.79 20.52
C ILE A 65 0.18 6.44 20.53
N GLN A 66 1.15 6.22 21.41
CA GLN A 66 1.84 4.92 21.52
C GLN A 66 0.88 3.86 22.09
N GLN A 67 0.06 4.22 23.07
CA GLN A 67 -0.98 3.33 23.61
C GLN A 67 -2.08 3.07 22.59
N VAL A 68 -2.50 4.10 21.86
CA VAL A 68 -3.47 3.97 20.75
C VAL A 68 -2.96 3.01 19.69
N TYR A 69 -1.71 3.17 19.28
CA TYR A 69 -1.08 2.32 18.27
C TYR A 69 -0.94 0.87 18.74
N ALA A 70 -0.53 0.65 19.99
CA ALA A 70 -0.43 -0.69 20.56
C ALA A 70 -1.80 -1.39 20.63
N PHE A 71 -2.85 -0.65 21.02
CA PHE A 71 -4.22 -1.16 21.05
C PHE A 71 -4.75 -1.51 19.65
N TYR A 72 -4.52 -0.63 18.68
CA TYR A 72 -4.85 -0.88 17.27
C TYR A 72 -4.17 -2.14 16.76
N ARG A 73 -2.85 -2.28 17.00
CA ARG A 73 -2.07 -3.42 16.54
C ARG A 73 -2.56 -4.74 17.11
N ALA A 74 -2.89 -4.76 18.42
CA ALA A 74 -3.43 -5.96 19.09
C ALA A 74 -4.73 -6.47 18.41
N TYR A 75 -5.58 -5.57 17.92
CA TYR A 75 -6.78 -5.92 17.18
C TYR A 75 -6.47 -6.26 15.72
N TYR A 76 -5.76 -5.35 15.01
CA TYR A 76 -5.55 -5.48 13.56
C TYR A 76 -4.72 -6.70 13.18
N ASP A 77 -3.72 -7.07 14.00
CA ASP A 77 -2.87 -8.24 13.72
C ASP A 77 -3.67 -9.56 13.69
N VAL A 78 -4.84 -9.61 14.34
CA VAL A 78 -5.74 -10.77 14.33
C VAL A 78 -6.83 -10.68 13.25
N HIS A 79 -7.25 -9.45 12.91
CA HIS A 79 -8.41 -9.17 12.05
C HIS A 79 -8.04 -8.62 10.66
N SER A 80 -6.77 -8.64 10.29
CA SER A 80 -6.28 -8.06 9.02
C SER A 80 -6.70 -8.83 7.76
N THR A 81 -7.34 -9.99 7.93
CA THR A 81 -7.76 -10.89 6.84
C THR A 81 -9.24 -11.27 6.88
N ASP A 82 -10.05 -10.62 7.72
CA ASP A 82 -11.47 -10.97 7.89
C ASP A 82 -12.28 -10.66 6.62
N LYS A 83 -11.99 -9.52 5.99
CA LYS A 83 -12.67 -9.03 4.78
C LYS A 83 -11.72 -8.69 3.65
N THR A 84 -10.42 -8.64 3.94
CA THR A 84 -9.36 -8.36 2.96
C THR A 84 -9.31 -9.44 1.88
N ALA A 85 -9.35 -9.02 0.63
CA ALA A 85 -9.26 -9.89 -0.54
C ALA A 85 -8.51 -9.21 -1.69
N PRO A 86 -7.89 -9.96 -2.62
CA PRO A 86 -7.36 -9.40 -3.85
C PRO A 86 -8.47 -8.78 -4.70
N TYR A 87 -8.17 -7.66 -5.35
CA TYR A 87 -9.07 -7.15 -6.40
C TYR A 87 -9.21 -8.19 -7.52
N PRO A 88 -10.41 -8.33 -8.11
CA PRO A 88 -10.64 -9.32 -9.17
C PRO A 88 -9.65 -9.19 -10.34
N GLY A 89 -8.95 -10.26 -10.68
CA GLY A 89 -7.97 -10.32 -11.79
C GLY A 89 -6.54 -9.88 -11.44
N VAL A 90 -6.31 -9.35 -10.25
CA VAL A 90 -4.97 -8.85 -9.85
C VAL A 90 -3.98 -9.99 -9.64
N VAL A 91 -4.41 -11.11 -9.05
CA VAL A 91 -3.54 -12.27 -8.81
C VAL A 91 -3.03 -12.85 -10.13
N GLU A 92 -3.91 -12.95 -11.12
CA GLU A 92 -3.57 -13.42 -12.47
C GLU A 92 -2.58 -12.48 -13.15
N ALA A 93 -2.77 -11.16 -13.03
CA ALA A 93 -1.89 -10.15 -13.60
C ALA A 93 -0.50 -10.19 -12.95
N VAL A 94 -0.41 -10.26 -11.61
CA VAL A 94 0.85 -10.39 -10.87
C VAL A 94 1.58 -11.67 -11.28
N ASN A 95 0.88 -12.82 -11.34
CA ASN A 95 1.46 -14.08 -11.76
C ASN A 95 1.96 -14.07 -13.21
N ALA A 96 1.27 -13.37 -14.11
CA ALA A 96 1.71 -13.22 -15.50
C ALA A 96 3.00 -12.38 -15.60
N LEU A 97 3.10 -11.30 -14.82
CA LEU A 97 4.29 -10.46 -14.75
C LEU A 97 5.47 -11.18 -14.11
N ALA A 98 5.25 -11.94 -13.03
CA ALA A 98 6.28 -12.70 -12.33
C ALA A 98 6.96 -13.79 -13.17
N LYS A 99 6.30 -14.26 -14.26
CA LYS A 99 6.92 -15.15 -15.24
C LYS A 99 7.98 -14.48 -16.13
N LYS A 100 7.98 -13.15 -16.18
CA LYS A 100 8.80 -12.37 -17.11
C LYS A 100 9.79 -11.44 -16.42
N TYR A 101 9.44 -10.98 -15.21
CA TYR A 101 10.17 -9.93 -14.50
C TYR A 101 10.32 -10.30 -13.02
N PRO A 102 11.35 -9.79 -12.32
CA PRO A 102 11.36 -9.74 -10.87
C PRO A 102 10.17 -8.91 -10.39
N VAL A 103 9.36 -9.47 -9.49
CA VAL A 103 8.17 -8.80 -8.94
C VAL A 103 8.31 -8.70 -7.44
N GLY A 104 7.97 -7.54 -6.88
CA GLY A 104 7.95 -7.30 -5.44
C GLY A 104 6.78 -6.44 -5.00
N ILE A 105 6.41 -6.61 -3.74
CA ILE A 105 5.38 -5.84 -3.05
C ILE A 105 6.08 -5.01 -1.96
N VAL A 106 5.86 -3.68 -1.95
CA VAL A 106 6.48 -2.74 -1.01
C VAL A 106 5.41 -1.84 -0.41
N SER A 107 5.14 -2.00 0.89
CA SER A 107 4.03 -1.32 1.56
C SER A 107 4.44 -0.64 2.86
N ASN A 108 3.80 0.50 3.19
CA ASN A 108 3.91 1.17 4.49
C ASN A 108 3.18 0.44 5.63
N LYS A 109 2.56 -0.69 5.33
CA LYS A 109 1.98 -1.60 6.32
C LYS A 109 3.09 -2.33 7.10
N PRO A 110 2.91 -2.67 8.39
CA PRO A 110 3.92 -3.40 9.16
C PRO A 110 4.36 -4.70 8.48
N HIS A 111 5.67 -4.97 8.46
CA HIS A 111 6.25 -6.08 7.67
C HIS A 111 5.66 -7.46 7.99
N ALA A 112 5.38 -7.75 9.26
CA ALA A 112 4.78 -9.04 9.65
C ALA A 112 3.42 -9.26 8.98
N VAL A 113 2.57 -8.21 8.92
CA VAL A 113 1.26 -8.27 8.27
C VAL A 113 1.41 -8.38 6.74
N VAL A 114 2.34 -7.63 6.14
CA VAL A 114 2.64 -7.74 4.70
C VAL A 114 3.08 -9.16 4.35
N ALA A 115 3.99 -9.74 5.14
CA ALA A 115 4.48 -11.10 4.91
C ALA A 115 3.36 -12.14 4.98
N GLU A 116 2.45 -12.03 5.95
CA GLU A 116 1.30 -12.92 6.09
C GLU A 116 0.32 -12.81 4.90
N LEU A 117 -0.08 -11.57 4.56
CA LEU A 117 -0.98 -11.31 3.43
C LEU A 117 -0.38 -11.78 2.10
N CYS A 118 0.92 -11.52 1.88
CA CYS A 118 1.59 -11.94 0.66
C CYS A 118 1.78 -13.46 0.60
N ALA A 119 2.09 -14.12 1.71
CA ALA A 119 2.13 -15.59 1.75
C ALA A 119 0.78 -16.24 1.40
N ARG A 120 -0.32 -15.59 1.80
CA ARG A 120 -1.69 -16.05 1.53
C ARG A 120 -2.13 -15.80 0.09
N PHE A 121 -1.92 -14.59 -0.44
CA PHE A 121 -2.52 -14.17 -1.71
C PHE A 121 -1.54 -14.13 -2.89
N PHE A 122 -0.24 -13.99 -2.63
CA PHE A 122 0.82 -13.86 -3.64
C PHE A 122 2.03 -14.74 -3.28
N PRO A 123 1.84 -16.05 -3.11
CA PRO A 123 2.91 -16.95 -2.66
C PRO A 123 4.10 -16.91 -3.61
N GLY A 124 5.31 -16.75 -3.04
CA GLY A 124 6.57 -16.70 -3.79
C GLY A 124 6.93 -15.33 -4.36
N VAL A 125 6.07 -14.30 -4.22
CA VAL A 125 6.39 -12.91 -4.56
C VAL A 125 7.18 -12.28 -3.41
N TYR A 126 8.25 -11.53 -3.75
CA TYR A 126 9.00 -10.75 -2.76
C TYR A 126 8.09 -9.75 -2.04
N ALA A 127 8.21 -9.64 -0.73
CA ALA A 127 7.36 -8.77 0.08
C ALA A 127 8.16 -8.00 1.13
N LEU A 128 8.01 -6.67 1.13
CA LEU A 128 8.66 -5.77 2.07
C LEU A 128 7.63 -4.79 2.66
N GLY A 129 7.38 -4.90 3.94
CA GLY A 129 6.60 -3.95 4.71
C GLY A 129 7.47 -3.00 5.53
N GLU A 130 6.81 -2.03 6.19
CA GLU A 130 7.48 -1.07 7.07
C GLU A 130 8.23 -1.77 8.21
N GLN A 131 9.46 -1.34 8.41
CA GLN A 131 10.35 -1.69 9.52
C GLN A 131 11.00 -0.39 9.99
N ALA A 132 10.23 0.45 10.68
CA ALA A 132 10.56 1.84 11.00
C ALA A 132 11.94 2.04 11.67
N GLN A 133 12.43 1.03 12.40
CA GLN A 133 13.74 1.08 13.05
C GLN A 133 14.91 0.78 12.10
N LEU A 134 14.64 0.21 10.92
CA LEU A 134 15.66 -0.21 9.96
C LEU A 134 15.79 0.74 8.77
N ARG A 135 14.67 1.32 8.33
CA ARG A 135 14.64 2.22 7.18
C ARG A 135 13.41 3.12 7.16
N PRO A 136 13.53 4.33 6.56
CA PRO A 136 12.39 5.20 6.29
C PRO A 136 11.36 4.51 5.39
N ARG A 137 10.07 4.82 5.65
CA ARG A 137 8.95 4.33 4.84
C ARG A 137 8.75 5.14 3.57
N LYS A 138 7.92 4.65 2.66
CA LYS A 138 7.43 5.46 1.51
C LYS A 138 6.79 6.77 2.01
N PRO A 139 7.03 7.91 1.33
CA PRO A 139 7.61 8.03 0.00
C PRO A 139 9.14 8.05 -0.04
N GLU A 140 9.86 7.90 1.09
CA GLU A 140 11.32 7.82 1.05
C GLU A 140 11.80 6.64 0.21
N PRO A 141 12.93 6.78 -0.53
CA PRO A 141 13.35 5.81 -1.53
C PRO A 141 13.89 4.49 -0.95
N ASP A 142 14.14 4.44 0.35
CA ASP A 142 14.92 3.38 0.99
C ASP A 142 14.29 2.00 0.86
N MET A 143 12.96 1.89 1.01
CA MET A 143 12.26 0.62 0.86
C MET A 143 12.32 0.12 -0.59
N ILE A 144 12.20 1.02 -1.57
CA ILE A 144 12.29 0.66 -3.00
C ILE A 144 13.71 0.23 -3.35
N ARG A 145 14.72 0.97 -2.90
CA ARG A 145 16.13 0.61 -3.11
C ARG A 145 16.46 -0.77 -2.52
N LYS A 146 15.95 -1.06 -1.31
CA LYS A 146 16.13 -2.39 -0.69
C LYS A 146 15.44 -3.48 -1.50
N ALA A 147 14.22 -3.25 -1.98
CA ALA A 147 13.51 -4.23 -2.81
C ALA A 147 14.25 -4.49 -4.13
N LEU A 148 14.80 -3.44 -4.77
CA LEU A 148 15.59 -3.57 -5.99
C LEU A 148 16.88 -4.37 -5.75
N GLU A 149 17.60 -4.08 -4.65
CA GLU A 149 18.79 -4.84 -4.24
C GLU A 149 18.48 -6.32 -4.09
N ASP A 150 17.44 -6.66 -3.31
CA ASP A 150 17.06 -8.04 -3.02
C ASP A 150 16.58 -8.81 -4.26
N LEU A 151 15.97 -8.11 -5.22
CA LEU A 151 15.51 -8.66 -6.49
C LEU A 151 16.60 -8.69 -7.57
N GLY A 152 17.79 -8.14 -7.31
CA GLY A 152 18.86 -8.03 -8.29
C GLY A 152 18.50 -7.13 -9.47
N ALA A 153 17.73 -6.06 -9.23
CA ALA A 153 17.26 -5.13 -10.25
C ALA A 153 17.85 -3.74 -10.08
N ASP A 154 18.00 -3.00 -11.19
CA ASP A 154 18.61 -1.66 -11.20
C ASP A 154 17.57 -0.54 -11.25
N SER A 155 16.36 -0.87 -11.68
CA SER A 155 15.24 0.05 -11.85
C SER A 155 13.90 -0.69 -11.77
N CYS A 156 12.79 0.04 -11.70
CA CYS A 156 11.45 -0.56 -11.68
C CYS A 156 10.41 0.26 -12.47
N VAL A 157 9.28 -0.38 -12.75
CA VAL A 157 7.98 0.26 -12.85
C VAL A 157 7.32 0.12 -11.49
N TYR A 158 6.84 1.23 -10.91
CA TYR A 158 6.13 1.22 -9.65
C TYR A 158 4.62 1.31 -9.88
N VAL A 159 3.83 0.48 -9.19
CA VAL A 159 2.37 0.43 -9.33
C VAL A 159 1.74 0.74 -7.97
N GLY A 160 0.83 1.71 -7.93
CA GLY A 160 0.16 2.12 -6.70
C GLY A 160 -1.15 2.85 -6.97
N ASP A 161 -1.83 3.31 -5.93
CA ASP A 161 -3.15 3.95 -6.03
C ASP A 161 -3.27 5.27 -5.26
N THR A 162 -2.17 5.73 -4.63
CA THR A 162 -2.17 6.95 -3.81
C THR A 162 -1.11 7.97 -4.22
N GLN A 163 -1.25 9.20 -3.69
CA GLN A 163 -0.23 10.25 -3.82
C GLN A 163 1.15 9.83 -3.25
N ILE A 164 1.16 8.92 -2.25
CA ILE A 164 2.40 8.39 -1.68
C ILE A 164 3.16 7.57 -2.73
N ASP A 165 2.44 6.80 -3.55
CA ASP A 165 3.03 5.95 -4.58
C ASP A 165 3.60 6.77 -5.73
N VAL A 166 2.89 7.81 -6.16
CA VAL A 166 3.37 8.77 -7.15
C VAL A 166 4.67 9.43 -6.67
N GLN A 167 4.69 9.90 -5.41
CA GLN A 167 5.89 10.52 -4.83
C GLN A 167 7.03 9.50 -4.65
N THR A 168 6.71 8.26 -4.23
CA THR A 168 7.69 7.18 -4.09
C THR A 168 8.38 6.89 -5.41
N ALA A 169 7.61 6.70 -6.48
CA ALA A 169 8.15 6.46 -7.82
C ALA A 169 9.04 7.61 -8.30
N ARG A 170 8.61 8.86 -8.07
CA ARG A 170 9.40 10.05 -8.40
C ARG A 170 10.74 10.07 -7.65
N ASN A 171 10.75 9.73 -6.36
CA ASN A 171 11.94 9.75 -5.52
C ASN A 171 13.00 8.68 -5.91
N VAL A 172 12.61 7.70 -6.72
CA VAL A 172 13.51 6.68 -7.29
C VAL A 172 13.65 6.81 -8.82
N ASN A 173 13.15 7.87 -9.42
CA ASN A 173 13.14 8.10 -10.86
C ASN A 173 12.51 6.94 -11.66
N ALA A 174 11.45 6.34 -11.13
CA ALA A 174 10.69 5.28 -11.77
C ALA A 174 9.36 5.80 -12.36
N PRO A 175 8.87 5.26 -13.48
CA PRO A 175 7.50 5.51 -13.91
C PRO A 175 6.52 4.92 -12.88
N CYS A 176 5.46 5.68 -12.55
CA CYS A 176 4.37 5.25 -11.70
C CYS A 176 3.15 4.92 -12.55
N LEU A 177 2.64 3.69 -12.44
CA LEU A 177 1.34 3.30 -12.99
C LEU A 177 0.29 3.38 -11.86
N CYS A 178 -0.63 4.32 -11.96
CA CYS A 178 -1.69 4.49 -10.98
C CYS A 178 -2.91 3.65 -11.34
N VAL A 179 -3.34 2.77 -10.44
CA VAL A 179 -4.57 1.99 -10.59
C VAL A 179 -5.77 2.79 -10.08
N LEU A 180 -6.91 2.72 -10.79
CA LEU A 180 -8.09 3.56 -10.52
C LEU A 180 -9.20 2.85 -9.72
N TRP A 181 -9.00 1.59 -9.34
CA TRP A 181 -9.90 0.86 -8.43
C TRP A 181 -9.57 1.04 -6.96
N GLY A 182 -8.46 1.71 -6.64
CA GLY A 182 -7.94 1.91 -5.28
C GLY A 182 -8.60 3.06 -4.50
N PHE A 183 -7.81 3.69 -3.62
CA PHE A 183 -8.30 4.68 -2.65
C PHE A 183 -8.40 6.10 -3.20
N ARG A 184 -7.69 6.44 -4.28
CA ARG A 184 -7.72 7.78 -4.90
C ARG A 184 -8.35 7.75 -6.27
N ASP A 185 -9.10 8.81 -6.56
CA ASP A 185 -9.68 9.02 -7.87
C ASP A 185 -8.66 9.66 -8.82
N ARG A 186 -8.89 9.56 -10.14
CA ARG A 186 -8.01 10.08 -11.19
C ARG A 186 -7.60 11.53 -10.96
N ASP A 187 -8.57 12.43 -10.71
CA ASP A 187 -8.31 13.86 -10.55
C ASP A 187 -7.34 14.16 -9.40
N GLN A 188 -7.42 13.37 -8.31
CA GLN A 188 -6.52 13.50 -7.16
C GLN A 188 -5.10 13.05 -7.50
N LEU A 189 -4.96 12.00 -8.30
CA LEU A 189 -3.66 11.49 -8.74
C LEU A 189 -3.02 12.41 -9.78
N GLU A 190 -3.82 12.95 -10.72
CA GLU A 190 -3.36 13.95 -11.69
C GLU A 190 -2.89 15.23 -10.99
N ALA A 191 -3.57 15.67 -9.93
CA ALA A 191 -3.19 16.85 -9.15
C ALA A 191 -1.80 16.73 -8.50
N VAL A 192 -1.32 15.51 -8.25
CA VAL A 192 0.03 15.25 -7.73
C VAL A 192 1.02 14.82 -8.81
N GLY A 193 0.63 14.91 -10.09
CA GLY A 193 1.49 14.69 -11.25
C GLY A 193 1.60 13.22 -11.69
N ALA A 194 0.57 12.41 -11.48
CA ALA A 194 0.48 11.09 -12.10
C ALA A 194 0.19 11.22 -13.60
N GLU A 195 0.86 10.41 -14.42
CA GLU A 195 0.78 10.48 -15.89
C GLU A 195 0.26 9.17 -16.51
N HIS A 196 0.38 8.05 -15.81
CA HIS A 196 0.01 6.74 -16.33
C HIS A 196 -1.04 6.10 -15.44
N PHE A 197 -2.12 5.62 -16.06
CA PHE A 197 -3.29 5.09 -15.37
C PHE A 197 -3.70 3.72 -15.91
N CYS A 198 -4.22 2.88 -15.02
CA CYS A 198 -4.81 1.59 -15.33
C CYS A 198 -6.23 1.53 -14.74
N GLU A 199 -7.22 1.31 -15.58
CA GLU A 199 -8.63 1.36 -15.16
C GLU A 199 -9.11 0.01 -14.62
N THR A 200 -8.60 -1.10 -15.17
CA THR A 200 -9.03 -2.45 -14.79
C THR A 200 -7.83 -3.37 -14.53
N ALA A 201 -7.99 -4.33 -13.65
CA ALA A 201 -6.95 -5.33 -13.40
C ALA A 201 -6.69 -6.24 -14.62
N ALA A 202 -7.63 -6.37 -15.53
CA ALA A 202 -7.45 -7.10 -16.78
C ALA A 202 -6.37 -6.44 -17.68
N ASP A 203 -6.25 -5.12 -17.62
CA ASP A 203 -5.29 -4.36 -18.41
C ASP A 203 -3.93 -4.19 -17.70
N LEU A 204 -3.85 -4.54 -16.41
CA LEU A 204 -2.69 -4.26 -15.56
C LEU A 204 -1.38 -4.78 -16.14
N ALA A 205 -1.34 -6.05 -16.55
CA ALA A 205 -0.11 -6.65 -17.08
C ALA A 205 0.35 -5.94 -18.38
N ALA A 206 -0.58 -5.64 -19.29
CA ALA A 206 -0.28 -4.96 -20.53
C ALA A 206 0.18 -3.50 -20.31
N ALA A 207 -0.44 -2.79 -19.37
CA ALA A 207 -0.07 -1.43 -18.99
C ALA A 207 1.34 -1.37 -18.39
N VAL A 208 1.67 -2.31 -17.47
CA VAL A 208 3.02 -2.45 -16.92
C VAL A 208 4.03 -2.75 -18.03
N GLU A 209 3.76 -3.74 -18.90
CA GLU A 209 4.67 -4.11 -19.98
C GLU A 209 4.97 -2.97 -20.97
N LYS A 210 4.01 -2.06 -21.17
CA LYS A 210 4.24 -0.85 -21.98
C LYS A 210 5.29 0.05 -21.33
N LEU A 211 5.26 0.25 -20.01
CA LEU A 211 6.22 1.07 -19.27
C LEU A 211 7.57 0.36 -19.07
N MET A 212 7.60 -0.97 -19.12
CA MET A 212 8.84 -1.74 -19.05
C MET A 212 9.72 -1.55 -20.31
N LYS A 213 9.12 -1.22 -21.45
CA LYS A 213 9.80 -1.04 -22.74
C LYS A 213 10.35 0.38 -22.97
N GLY A 214 9.88 1.35 -22.23
CA GLY A 214 10.38 2.72 -22.20
C GLY A 214 11.50 2.86 -21.18
#